data_f825705a2b90f1cb0d899e3241787807
#
_entry.id   f825705a2b90f1cb0d899e3241787807
#
_cell.length_a   1.000
_cell.length_b   1.000
_cell.length_c   1.000
_cell.angle_alpha   90.00
_cell.angle_beta   90.00
_cell.angle_gamma   90.00
#
_symmetry.space_group_name_H-M   'P 1'
#
loop_
_entity.id
_entity.type
_entity.pdbx_description
1 polymer ?
#
loop_
_entity_poly.entity_id
_entity_poly.type
_entity_poly.pdbx_seq_one_letter_code
_entity_poly.pdbx_strand_id
1 'polypeptide(L)'
;MPAIYIFVYYNAGLYADFGINIYYLGAAIYGWMMWKYGAFLRRTILKKTAANIENPQQKPPITRMPLHYLLPLTAVFAATFAGIAWILINFTDSNVPLLDSFTTALSIIGMWMLARKYVEQWWAWIGVDAVSAGLYVYKGLDFTAALYALYTIIAISVSYTHLRAHETSAHLVC
;
A
#
# COMPACT_ATOMS: atom_id res chain seq x y z
N MET A 1 -4.70 -0.99 15.28
CA MET A 1 -4.82 -2.45 15.17
C MET A 1 -3.48 -3.19 15.09
N PRO A 2 -2.47 -2.84 14.23
CA PRO A 2 -1.22 -3.61 14.14
C PRO A 2 -0.50 -3.83 15.47
N ALA A 3 -0.47 -2.83 16.36
CA ALA A 3 0.20 -2.95 17.67
C ALA A 3 -0.38 -4.05 18.58
N ILE A 4 -1.69 -4.26 18.53
CA ILE A 4 -2.37 -5.32 19.30
C ILE A 4 -2.03 -6.69 18.70
N TYR A 5 -2.06 -6.80 17.36
CA TYR A 5 -1.74 -8.05 16.67
C TYR A 5 -0.27 -8.47 16.83
N ILE A 6 0.66 -7.51 16.92
CA ILE A 6 2.07 -7.80 17.25
C ILE A 6 2.17 -8.59 18.55
N PHE A 7 1.48 -8.14 19.60
CA PHE A 7 1.48 -8.84 20.90
C PHE A 7 0.81 -10.21 20.81
N VAL A 8 -0.34 -10.31 20.12
CA VAL A 8 -1.09 -11.56 19.95
C VAL A 8 -0.28 -12.60 19.20
N TYR A 9 0.31 -12.22 18.05
CA TYR A 9 1.08 -13.16 17.21
C TYR A 9 2.41 -13.58 17.84
N TYR A 10 3.05 -12.70 18.60
CA TYR A 10 4.23 -13.07 19.39
C TYR A 10 3.92 -14.18 20.39
N ASN A 11 2.84 -14.02 21.16
CA ASN A 11 2.42 -15.03 22.13
C ASN A 11 1.89 -16.32 21.49
N ALA A 12 1.36 -16.24 20.29
CA ALA A 12 0.89 -17.41 19.53
C ALA A 12 2.01 -18.14 18.76
N GLY A 13 3.24 -17.64 18.78
CA GLY A 13 4.38 -18.21 18.05
C GLY A 13 4.30 -18.02 16.52
N LEU A 14 3.42 -17.14 16.05
CA LEU A 14 3.21 -16.84 14.62
C LEU A 14 4.18 -15.73 14.16
N TYR A 15 5.45 -16.09 14.03
CA TYR A 15 6.52 -15.10 13.76
C TYR A 15 6.42 -14.42 12.40
N ALA A 16 5.83 -15.07 11.40
CA ALA A 16 5.62 -14.46 10.07
C ALA A 16 4.58 -13.33 10.15
N ASP A 17 3.44 -13.61 10.80
CA ASP A 17 2.38 -12.62 11.03
C ASP A 17 2.83 -11.50 11.98
N PHE A 18 3.64 -11.83 12.96
CA PHE A 18 4.31 -10.86 13.83
C PHE A 18 5.19 -9.90 13.01
N GLY A 19 6.03 -10.41 12.10
CA GLY A 19 6.93 -9.62 11.26
C GLY A 19 6.18 -8.66 10.32
N ILE A 20 5.10 -9.14 9.66
CA ILE A 20 4.31 -8.30 8.76
C ILE A 20 3.57 -7.20 9.52
N ASN A 21 3.11 -7.47 10.74
CA ASN A 21 2.44 -6.45 11.58
C ASN A 21 3.41 -5.38 12.08
N ILE A 22 4.68 -5.74 12.36
CA ILE A 22 5.74 -4.75 12.63
C ILE A 22 5.94 -3.85 11.41
N TYR A 23 6.01 -4.43 10.22
CA TYR A 23 6.10 -3.65 8.98
C TYR A 23 4.91 -2.69 8.82
N TYR A 24 3.69 -3.16 9.02
CA TYR A 24 2.49 -2.31 8.92
C TYR A 24 2.48 -1.17 9.94
N LEU A 25 2.95 -1.44 11.16
CA LEU A 25 3.09 -0.39 12.19
C LEU A 25 4.13 0.65 11.77
N GLY A 26 5.28 0.21 11.26
CA GLY A 26 6.33 1.09 10.74
C GLY A 26 5.84 1.93 9.57
N ALA A 27 5.14 1.33 8.61
CA ALA A 27 4.56 2.02 7.47
C ALA A 27 3.49 3.04 7.88
N ALA A 28 2.66 2.71 8.88
CA ALA A 28 1.66 3.62 9.42
C ALA A 28 2.31 4.84 10.11
N ILE A 29 3.34 4.63 10.92
CA ILE A 29 4.11 5.70 11.57
C ILE A 29 4.80 6.56 10.50
N TYR A 30 5.45 5.96 9.51
CA TYR A 30 6.07 6.66 8.40
C TYR A 30 5.06 7.51 7.63
N GLY A 31 3.91 6.94 7.27
CA GLY A 31 2.83 7.66 6.59
C GLY A 31 2.32 8.84 7.41
N TRP A 32 2.09 8.63 8.71
CA TRP A 32 1.65 9.68 9.62
C TRP A 32 2.68 10.81 9.73
N MET A 33 3.97 10.48 9.86
CA MET A 33 5.06 11.46 9.89
C MET A 33 5.12 12.25 8.57
N MET A 34 5.04 11.57 7.43
CA MET A 34 5.04 12.21 6.11
C MET A 34 3.82 13.12 5.92
N TRP A 35 2.66 12.74 6.45
CA TRP A 35 1.44 13.54 6.33
C TRP A 35 1.45 14.75 7.27
N LYS A 36 2.00 14.60 8.47
CA LYS A 36 2.06 15.67 9.48
C LYS A 36 3.23 16.62 9.27
N TYR A 37 4.41 16.08 8.98
CA TYR A 37 5.66 16.84 8.93
C TYR A 37 6.25 16.97 7.53
N GLY A 38 5.68 16.34 6.52
CA GLY A 38 6.21 16.33 5.15
C GLY A 38 6.35 17.73 4.54
N ALA A 39 5.42 18.64 4.86
CA ALA A 39 5.52 20.06 4.47
C ALA A 39 6.67 20.77 5.19
N PHE A 40 6.90 20.49 6.47
CA PHE A 40 7.98 21.06 7.26
C PHE A 40 9.35 20.52 6.81
N LEU A 41 9.47 19.20 6.62
CA LEU A 41 10.70 18.57 6.13
C LEU A 41 11.08 19.08 4.73
N ARG A 42 10.10 19.21 3.85
CA ARG A 42 10.29 19.77 2.50
C ARG A 42 10.82 21.20 2.57
N ARG A 43 10.34 22.02 3.51
CA ARG A 43 10.85 23.40 3.74
C ARG A 43 12.27 23.43 4.26
N THR A 44 12.60 22.52 5.19
CA THR A 44 13.94 22.49 5.82
C THR A 44 14.99 21.99 4.82
N ILE A 45 14.66 21.00 3.99
CA ILE A 45 15.58 20.42 3.00
C ILE A 45 15.65 21.26 1.72
N LEU A 46 14.52 21.87 1.30
CA LEU A 46 14.45 22.67 0.07
C LEU A 46 14.59 24.18 0.28
N LYS A 47 15.18 24.62 1.38
CA LYS A 47 15.40 26.04 1.69
C LYS A 47 16.15 26.82 0.58
N LYS A 48 16.70 26.14 -0.42
CA LYS A 48 17.36 26.73 -1.59
C LYS A 48 16.45 26.99 -2.80
N THR A 49 15.19 26.49 -2.81
CA THR A 49 14.28 26.68 -3.97
C THR A 49 12.92 27.26 -3.56
N ALA A 50 12.78 27.71 -2.31
CA ALA A 50 11.49 28.06 -1.70
C ALA A 50 11.08 29.54 -1.88
N ALA A 51 11.53 30.22 -2.93
CA ALA A 51 11.10 31.60 -3.21
C ALA A 51 9.66 31.72 -3.76
N ASN A 52 8.98 30.58 -4.14
CA ASN A 52 7.68 30.63 -4.82
C ASN A 52 6.63 29.66 -4.28
N ILE A 53 6.62 29.30 -2.98
CA ILE A 53 5.53 28.51 -2.43
C ILE A 53 4.69 29.38 -1.49
N GLU A 54 3.72 30.06 -2.06
CA GLU A 54 2.61 30.66 -1.36
C GLU A 54 1.74 29.58 -0.72
N ASN A 55 1.63 29.62 0.58
CA ASN A 55 0.72 28.97 1.52
C ASN A 55 1.27 27.80 2.35
N PRO A 56 1.49 28.07 3.66
CA PRO A 56 2.02 27.10 4.61
C PRO A 56 1.05 26.00 5.07
N GLN A 57 -0.23 26.11 4.75
CA GLN A 57 -1.29 25.21 5.24
C GLN A 57 -1.77 24.18 4.22
N GLN A 58 -1.22 24.13 3.02
CA GLN A 58 -1.64 23.18 2.03
C GLN A 58 -1.16 21.78 2.41
N LYS A 59 -2.11 20.91 2.82
CA LYS A 59 -1.89 19.46 2.94
C LYS A 59 -1.24 18.97 1.65
N PRO A 60 -0.25 18.03 1.71
CA PRO A 60 0.37 17.52 0.49
C PRO A 60 -0.72 17.04 -0.46
N PRO A 61 -0.78 17.58 -1.69
CA PRO A 61 -1.82 17.20 -2.64
C PRO A 61 -1.70 15.71 -2.97
N ILE A 62 -2.82 15.07 -3.26
CA ILE A 62 -2.84 13.75 -3.88
C ILE A 62 -2.18 13.91 -5.25
N THR A 63 -1.13 13.13 -5.52
CA THR A 63 -0.32 13.28 -6.72
C THR A 63 -0.31 12.00 -7.52
N ARG A 64 -0.12 12.11 -8.83
CA ARG A 64 0.18 10.97 -9.68
C ARG A 64 1.64 10.56 -9.51
N MET A 65 1.90 9.27 -9.60
CA MET A 65 3.25 8.72 -9.49
C MET A 65 4.05 9.08 -10.76
N PRO A 66 5.24 9.71 -10.63
CA PRO A 66 6.09 9.95 -11.78
C PRO A 66 6.57 8.63 -12.40
N LEU A 67 6.55 8.54 -13.73
CA LEU A 67 6.88 7.31 -14.47
C LEU A 67 8.29 6.75 -14.16
N HIS A 68 9.24 7.60 -13.75
CA HIS A 68 10.57 7.13 -13.39
C HIS A 68 10.62 6.25 -12.12
N TYR A 69 9.56 6.28 -11.28
CA TYR A 69 9.43 5.35 -10.15
C TYR A 69 8.92 3.98 -10.55
N LEU A 70 8.36 3.81 -11.75
CA LEU A 70 7.78 2.55 -12.18
C LEU A 70 8.85 1.44 -12.24
N LEU A 71 10.00 1.73 -12.86
CA LEU A 71 11.10 0.77 -12.99
C LEU A 71 11.68 0.33 -11.63
N PRO A 72 12.08 1.25 -10.71
CA PRO A 72 12.56 0.82 -9.39
C PRO A 72 11.48 0.11 -8.57
N LEU A 73 10.21 0.49 -8.72
CA LEU A 73 9.10 -0.12 -8.00
C LEU A 73 8.85 -1.56 -8.46
N THR A 74 8.89 -1.81 -9.77
CA THR A 74 8.80 -3.18 -10.32
C THR A 74 9.99 -4.03 -9.91
N ALA A 75 11.20 -3.46 -9.84
CA ALA A 75 12.38 -4.17 -9.35
C ALA A 75 12.25 -4.53 -7.86
N VAL A 76 11.76 -3.61 -7.03
CA VAL A 76 11.48 -3.87 -5.61
C VAL A 76 10.39 -4.93 -5.46
N PHE A 77 9.33 -4.86 -6.27
CA PHE A 77 8.28 -5.88 -6.28
C PHE A 77 8.84 -7.26 -6.59
N ALA A 78 9.62 -7.39 -7.68
CA ALA A 78 10.21 -8.66 -8.09
C ALA A 78 11.15 -9.24 -7.02
N ALA A 79 11.99 -8.41 -6.43
CA ALA A 79 12.90 -8.81 -5.36
C ALA A 79 12.14 -9.26 -4.10
N THR A 80 11.13 -8.50 -3.67
CA THR A 80 10.30 -8.83 -2.51
C THR A 80 9.48 -10.09 -2.75
N PHE A 81 8.87 -10.20 -3.93
CA PHE A 81 8.11 -11.38 -4.33
C PHE A 81 8.99 -12.64 -4.32
N ALA A 82 10.17 -12.59 -4.97
CA ALA A 82 11.09 -13.70 -5.01
C ALA A 82 11.59 -14.09 -3.60
N GLY A 83 11.93 -13.10 -2.77
CA GLY A 83 12.38 -13.33 -1.41
C GLY A 83 11.32 -13.99 -0.54
N ILE A 84 10.08 -13.49 -0.58
CA ILE A 84 8.96 -14.05 0.18
C ILE A 84 8.61 -15.45 -0.36
N ALA A 85 8.54 -15.63 -1.69
CA ALA A 85 8.27 -16.93 -2.29
C ALA A 85 9.33 -17.97 -1.88
N TRP A 86 10.59 -17.58 -1.89
CA TRP A 86 11.68 -18.45 -1.44
C TRP A 86 11.52 -18.87 0.03
N ILE A 87 11.16 -17.91 0.91
CA ILE A 87 10.92 -18.18 2.32
C ILE A 87 9.71 -19.11 2.49
N LEU A 88 8.58 -18.82 1.81
CA LEU A 88 7.36 -19.61 1.95
C LEU A 88 7.53 -21.04 1.43
N ILE A 89 8.27 -21.23 0.35
CA ILE A 89 8.51 -22.56 -0.24
C ILE A 89 9.44 -23.40 0.63
N ASN A 90 10.49 -22.79 1.23
CA ASN A 90 11.53 -23.54 1.94
C ASN A 90 11.26 -23.68 3.46
N PHE A 91 10.52 -22.78 4.07
CA PHE A 91 10.35 -22.69 5.52
C PHE A 91 8.90 -22.75 5.99
N THR A 92 7.93 -22.89 5.07
CA THR A 92 6.51 -22.86 5.44
C THR A 92 5.74 -23.93 4.66
N ASP A 93 4.74 -24.52 5.30
CA ASP A 93 3.83 -25.50 4.67
C ASP A 93 2.64 -24.81 3.98
N SER A 94 2.88 -23.67 3.30
CA SER A 94 1.82 -22.97 2.59
C SER A 94 1.37 -23.77 1.38
N ASN A 95 0.04 -23.96 1.23
CA ASN A 95 -0.54 -24.64 0.08
C ASN A 95 -0.47 -23.83 -1.23
N VAL A 96 -0.30 -22.52 -1.15
CA VAL A 96 -0.29 -21.59 -2.28
C VAL A 96 0.77 -20.47 -2.11
N PRO A 97 2.04 -20.85 -1.96
CA PRO A 97 3.12 -19.92 -1.59
C PRO A 97 3.31 -18.78 -2.60
N LEU A 98 3.09 -19.02 -3.88
CA LEU A 98 3.23 -17.99 -4.92
C LEU A 98 2.15 -16.92 -4.83
N LEU A 99 0.89 -17.30 -4.58
CA LEU A 99 -0.20 -16.32 -4.45
C LEU A 99 -0.08 -15.53 -3.15
N ASP A 100 0.27 -16.18 -2.04
CA ASP A 100 0.53 -15.51 -0.76
C ASP A 100 1.71 -14.53 -0.88
N SER A 101 2.77 -14.91 -1.60
CA SER A 101 3.93 -14.04 -1.86
C SER A 101 3.56 -12.84 -2.75
N PHE A 102 2.73 -13.07 -3.76
CA PHE A 102 2.28 -12.02 -4.67
C PHE A 102 1.45 -10.96 -3.93
N THR A 103 0.45 -11.39 -3.18
CA THR A 103 -0.41 -10.48 -2.41
C THR A 103 0.38 -9.72 -1.36
N THR A 104 1.32 -10.37 -0.67
CA THR A 104 2.17 -9.73 0.34
C THR A 104 3.11 -8.71 -0.29
N ALA A 105 3.81 -9.06 -1.36
CA ALA A 105 4.72 -8.15 -2.05
C ALA A 105 3.98 -6.93 -2.62
N LEU A 106 2.80 -7.13 -3.20
CA LEU A 106 1.98 -6.05 -3.75
C LEU A 106 1.42 -5.15 -2.63
N SER A 107 1.07 -5.72 -1.47
CA SER A 107 0.63 -4.97 -0.28
C SER A 107 1.73 -4.07 0.27
N ILE A 108 2.98 -4.54 0.29
CA ILE A 108 4.14 -3.74 0.70
C ILE A 108 4.27 -2.48 -0.17
N ILE A 109 4.15 -2.66 -1.48
CA ILE A 109 4.20 -1.55 -2.44
C ILE A 109 2.99 -0.64 -2.28
N GLY A 110 1.78 -1.21 -2.18
CA GLY A 110 0.54 -0.46 -1.97
C GLY A 110 0.61 0.44 -0.73
N MET A 111 1.13 -0.08 0.38
CA MET A 111 1.34 0.69 1.61
C MET A 111 2.34 1.84 1.44
N TRP A 112 3.43 1.61 0.70
CA TRP A 112 4.38 2.67 0.40
C TRP A 112 3.76 3.77 -0.48
N MET A 113 3.00 3.37 -1.52
CA MET A 113 2.28 4.31 -2.39
C MET A 113 1.22 5.09 -1.61
N LEU A 114 0.51 4.43 -0.67
CA LEU A 114 -0.45 5.06 0.24
C LEU A 114 0.22 6.12 1.12
N ALA A 115 1.37 5.80 1.72
CA ALA A 115 2.13 6.73 2.54
C ALA A 115 2.57 7.98 1.76
N ARG A 116 2.83 7.84 0.45
CA ARG A 116 3.19 8.91 -0.48
C ARG A 116 1.97 9.63 -1.09
N LYS A 117 0.75 9.17 -0.82
CA LYS A 117 -0.52 9.68 -1.39
C LYS A 117 -0.58 9.61 -2.92
N TYR A 118 -0.02 8.57 -3.51
CA TYR A 118 -0.16 8.32 -4.94
C TYR A 118 -1.55 7.75 -5.27
N VAL A 119 -2.18 8.23 -6.33
CA VAL A 119 -3.51 7.74 -6.78
C VAL A 119 -3.42 6.29 -7.22
N GLU A 120 -2.30 5.91 -7.82
CA GLU A 120 -2.04 4.57 -8.37
C GLU A 120 -2.07 3.46 -7.31
N GLN A 121 -2.02 3.80 -6.01
CA GLN A 121 -2.20 2.82 -4.94
C GLN A 121 -3.50 2.00 -5.07
N TRP A 122 -4.56 2.60 -5.62
CA TRP A 122 -5.85 1.91 -5.76
C TRP A 122 -5.75 0.71 -6.70
N TRP A 123 -4.92 0.79 -7.75
CA TRP A 123 -4.65 -0.36 -8.62
C TRP A 123 -3.94 -1.49 -7.90
N ALA A 124 -3.01 -1.16 -7.00
CA ALA A 124 -2.35 -2.16 -6.17
C ALA A 124 -3.34 -2.87 -5.24
N TRP A 125 -4.23 -2.12 -4.58
CA TRP A 125 -5.25 -2.69 -3.69
C TRP A 125 -6.29 -3.51 -4.45
N ILE A 126 -6.75 -3.06 -5.62
CA ILE A 126 -7.64 -3.86 -6.48
C ILE A 126 -6.99 -5.21 -6.81
N GLY A 127 -5.71 -5.21 -7.17
CA GLY A 127 -4.97 -6.44 -7.45
C GLY A 127 -4.84 -7.35 -6.24
N VAL A 128 -4.47 -6.81 -5.08
CA VAL A 128 -4.36 -7.57 -3.82
C VAL A 128 -5.70 -8.18 -3.43
N ASP A 129 -6.76 -7.37 -3.40
CA ASP A 129 -8.06 -7.80 -2.91
C ASP A 129 -8.70 -8.84 -3.85
N ALA A 130 -8.59 -8.65 -5.18
CA ALA A 130 -9.12 -9.59 -6.16
C ALA A 130 -8.43 -10.97 -6.08
N VAL A 131 -7.10 -10.98 -5.97
CA VAL A 131 -6.33 -12.23 -5.83
C VAL A 131 -6.62 -12.88 -4.48
N SER A 132 -6.72 -12.10 -3.40
CA SER A 132 -7.05 -12.59 -2.06
C SER A 132 -8.46 -13.18 -2.01
N ALA A 133 -9.45 -12.56 -2.68
CA ALA A 133 -10.79 -13.11 -2.77
C ALA A 133 -10.77 -14.51 -3.41
N GLY A 134 -10.09 -14.68 -4.55
CA GLY A 134 -9.93 -15.99 -5.19
C GLY A 134 -9.18 -17.00 -4.32
N LEU A 135 -8.13 -16.56 -3.63
CA LEU A 135 -7.36 -17.40 -2.72
C LEU A 135 -8.20 -17.93 -1.56
N TYR A 136 -9.04 -17.07 -0.95
CA TYR A 136 -9.88 -17.46 0.17
C TYR A 136 -11.05 -18.35 -0.25
N VAL A 137 -11.58 -18.21 -1.48
CA VAL A 137 -12.50 -19.20 -2.06
C VAL A 137 -11.81 -20.56 -2.16
N TYR A 138 -10.60 -20.61 -2.70
CA TYR A 138 -9.82 -21.84 -2.81
C TYR A 138 -9.54 -22.50 -1.43
N LYS A 139 -9.30 -21.68 -0.39
CA LYS A 139 -9.08 -22.15 0.99
C LYS A 139 -10.38 -22.52 1.73
N GLY A 140 -11.57 -22.38 1.11
CA GLY A 140 -12.86 -22.65 1.72
C GLY A 140 -13.29 -21.63 2.80
N LEU A 141 -12.75 -20.43 2.75
CA LEU A 141 -13.04 -19.33 3.69
C LEU A 141 -13.98 -18.30 3.04
N ASP A 142 -15.21 -18.73 2.77
CA ASP A 142 -16.20 -17.99 1.97
C ASP A 142 -16.51 -16.60 2.54
N PHE A 143 -16.64 -16.45 3.86
CA PHE A 143 -16.87 -15.14 4.50
C PHE A 143 -15.71 -14.15 4.25
N THR A 144 -14.49 -14.65 4.35
CA THR A 144 -13.29 -13.83 4.09
C THR A 144 -13.19 -13.49 2.61
N ALA A 145 -13.48 -14.44 1.73
CA ALA A 145 -13.53 -14.21 0.29
C ALA A 145 -14.55 -13.14 -0.09
N ALA A 146 -15.77 -13.19 0.48
CA ALA A 146 -16.80 -12.18 0.27
C ALA A 146 -16.36 -10.79 0.75
N LEU A 147 -15.64 -10.70 1.86
CA LEU A 147 -15.09 -9.46 2.39
C LEU A 147 -14.08 -8.84 1.41
N TYR A 148 -13.14 -9.64 0.88
CA TYR A 148 -12.15 -9.15 -0.09
C TYR A 148 -12.78 -8.79 -1.44
N ALA A 149 -13.82 -9.52 -1.86
CA ALA A 149 -14.60 -9.15 -3.04
C ALA A 149 -15.28 -7.78 -2.84
N LEU A 150 -15.85 -7.52 -1.66
CA LEU A 150 -16.42 -6.21 -1.31
C LEU A 150 -15.35 -5.12 -1.33
N TYR A 151 -14.17 -5.37 -0.77
CA TYR A 151 -13.05 -4.41 -0.81
C TYR A 151 -12.61 -4.09 -2.23
N THR A 152 -12.57 -5.08 -3.12
CA THR A 152 -12.29 -4.89 -4.55
C THR A 152 -13.32 -3.94 -5.18
N ILE A 153 -14.61 -4.12 -4.92
CA ILE A 153 -15.68 -3.27 -5.44
C ILE A 153 -15.53 -1.82 -4.92
N ILE A 154 -15.27 -1.67 -3.62
CA ILE A 154 -15.04 -0.35 -3.01
C ILE A 154 -13.82 0.32 -3.63
N ALA A 155 -12.70 -0.38 -3.78
CA ALA A 155 -11.47 0.15 -4.37
C ALA A 155 -11.68 0.62 -5.81
N ILE A 156 -12.42 -0.14 -6.63
CA ILE A 156 -12.80 0.25 -7.99
C ILE A 156 -13.66 1.53 -7.96
N SER A 157 -14.69 1.58 -7.10
CA SER A 157 -15.59 2.73 -6.98
C SER A 157 -14.83 3.99 -6.56
N VAL A 158 -13.92 3.89 -5.61
CA VAL A 158 -13.11 5.02 -5.13
C VAL A 158 -12.09 5.44 -6.19
N SER A 159 -11.45 4.49 -6.87
CA SER A 159 -10.54 4.79 -7.99
C SER A 159 -11.25 5.59 -9.09
N TYR A 160 -12.47 5.18 -9.44
CA TYR A 160 -13.27 5.85 -10.46
C TYR A 160 -13.67 7.28 -10.06
N THR A 161 -14.09 7.48 -8.81
CA THR A 161 -14.45 8.81 -8.29
C THR A 161 -13.26 9.75 -8.23
N HIS A 162 -12.08 9.26 -7.85
CA HIS A 162 -10.85 10.05 -7.84
C HIS A 162 -10.39 10.45 -9.24
N LEU A 163 -10.48 9.55 -10.22
CA LEU A 163 -10.16 9.87 -11.61
C LEU A 163 -11.08 10.95 -12.17
N ARG A 164 -12.39 10.83 -11.92
CA ARG A 164 -13.39 11.79 -12.38
C ARG A 164 -13.24 13.17 -11.74
N ALA A 165 -12.92 13.24 -10.45
CA ALA A 165 -12.66 14.49 -9.75
C ALA A 165 -11.43 15.23 -10.32
N HIS A 166 -10.41 14.51 -10.75
CA HIS A 166 -9.23 15.09 -11.41
C HIS A 166 -9.54 15.65 -12.80
N GLU A 167 -10.39 14.98 -13.59
CA GLU A 167 -10.81 15.48 -14.91
C GLU A 167 -11.65 16.74 -14.79
N THR A 168 -12.57 16.77 -13.83
CA THR A 168 -13.43 17.95 -13.59
C THR A 168 -12.62 19.17 -13.12
N SER A 169 -11.60 18.97 -12.30
CA SER A 169 -10.72 20.06 -11.87
C SER A 169 -9.88 20.62 -13.03
N ALA A 170 -9.48 19.79 -13.97
CA ALA A 170 -8.71 20.22 -15.16
C ALA A 170 -9.58 21.04 -16.14
N HIS A 171 -10.89 20.76 -16.20
CA HIS A 171 -11.83 21.51 -17.07
C HIS A 171 -12.32 22.84 -16.48
N LEU A 172 -12.16 23.07 -15.16
CA LEU A 172 -12.55 24.32 -14.50
C LEU A 172 -11.46 25.40 -14.50
N VAL A 173 -10.29 25.12 -15.05
CA VAL A 173 -9.13 26.04 -15.14
C VAL A 173 -8.94 26.58 -16.56
N CYS A 174 -9.89 26.36 -17.48
CA CYS A 174 -9.92 26.98 -18.82
C CYS A 174 -10.88 28.17 -18.87
#